data_17d079d75bd031437734683db3a97b5d
#
_entry.id   17d079d75bd031437734683db3a97b5d
#
_cell.length_a   1.000
_cell.length_b   1.000
_cell.length_c   1.000
_cell.angle_alpha   90.00
_cell.angle_beta   90.00
_cell.angle_gamma   90.00
#
_symmetry.space_group_name_H-M   'P 1'
#
loop_
_entity.id
_entity.type
_entity.pdbx_description
1 polymer ?
#
loop_
_entity_poly.entity_id
_entity_poly.type
_entity_poly.pdbx_seq_one_letter_code
_entity_poly.pdbx_strand_id
1 'polypeptide(L)'
;RYTGVSADEAPLHRLGSGQWEKARRKAAEQYLVSGRVLDGLAVLRPLARDQDLPFPETPNRAKLRLVLDSARFTLRGIHFSPPTAPLAPADALRLETCWSAAKGLSFIDPLRAATFAGEHLRRCLAHGEPGRVARALAHYALLDVNIGSPRKAARGQARIQRAHHLAQGTGDPLLIGLTTIIRGVADLNCGRWRRAVTRVEAGIDRLGERRLGVTWERSIARAMAMHALVMLGDWPALGPRAAAWLREAEELGDRFACVVAGLYVGHARLADADLAGARQAAATARALWSADGVVDGFHFQHWLALGLEVACELADARPHAAWQRVSAAWPAIGTSDLLRIQVPRIDILGMRAHAALALAHVSSDRSSLLRTAAALAASLAREPLVHARAAAAALRAGVAELRGERPAARRGFARATELFHASDMPVHAACVRRRLAALAC
;
A
#
# COMPACT_ATOMS: atom_id res chain seq x y z
N ARG A 1 6.79 -13.35 -25.80
CA ARG A 1 8.18 -13.07 -26.22
C ARG A 1 8.33 -11.56 -26.36
N TYR A 2 8.67 -10.85 -25.28
CA TYR A 2 9.27 -9.53 -25.37
C TYR A 2 10.78 -9.77 -25.48
N THR A 3 11.25 -9.96 -26.72
CA THR A 3 12.66 -9.84 -27.07
C THR A 3 13.07 -8.39 -26.82
N GLY A 4 14.20 -8.20 -26.13
CA GLY A 4 14.76 -6.92 -25.81
C GLY A 4 14.79 -5.99 -27.00
N VAL A 5 14.21 -4.82 -26.85
CA VAL A 5 14.47 -3.70 -27.73
C VAL A 5 15.86 -3.21 -27.34
N SER A 6 16.85 -3.64 -28.14
CA SER A 6 18.14 -2.96 -28.16
C SER A 6 17.89 -1.48 -28.43
N ALA A 7 18.64 -0.64 -27.74
CA ALA A 7 18.61 0.81 -27.91
C ALA A 7 19.13 1.20 -29.30
N ASP A 8 18.35 0.93 -30.35
CA ASP A 8 18.53 1.58 -31.64
C ASP A 8 17.92 2.97 -31.55
N GLU A 9 18.77 3.94 -31.28
CA GLU A 9 18.43 5.38 -31.22
C GLU A 9 17.91 5.95 -32.55
N ALA A 10 17.98 5.18 -33.63
CA ALA A 10 17.71 5.64 -34.99
C ALA A 10 16.26 6.12 -35.32
N PRO A 11 15.16 5.62 -34.68
CA PRO A 11 13.82 6.16 -34.96
C PRO A 11 13.47 7.43 -34.16
N LEU A 12 14.17 7.71 -33.07
CA LEU A 12 13.75 8.72 -32.09
C LEU A 12 14.17 10.15 -32.49
N HIS A 13 15.19 10.31 -33.32
CA HIS A 13 15.65 11.62 -33.83
C HIS A 13 14.66 12.32 -34.79
N ARG A 14 13.59 11.63 -35.22
CA ARG A 14 12.56 12.21 -36.09
C ARG A 14 11.35 12.78 -35.34
N LEU A 15 11.31 12.64 -34.02
CA LEU A 15 10.22 13.18 -33.20
C LEU A 15 10.49 14.66 -32.87
N GLY A 16 9.52 15.54 -33.07
CA GLY A 16 9.59 16.90 -32.54
C GLY A 16 9.78 16.91 -31.02
N SER A 17 10.40 17.94 -30.45
CA SER A 17 10.80 18.02 -29.03
C SER A 17 9.68 17.62 -28.06
N GLY A 18 8.45 18.07 -28.30
CA GLY A 18 7.30 17.73 -27.45
C GLY A 18 6.82 16.27 -27.55
N GLN A 19 7.06 15.60 -28.69
CA GLN A 19 6.75 14.16 -28.84
C GLN A 19 7.81 13.31 -28.13
N TRP A 20 9.08 13.70 -28.20
CA TRP A 20 10.19 13.08 -27.51
C TRP A 20 10.00 13.10 -25.99
N GLU A 21 9.66 14.25 -25.42
CA GLU A 21 9.39 14.36 -23.98
C GLU A 21 8.20 13.51 -23.52
N LYS A 22 7.13 13.45 -24.34
CA LYS A 22 5.99 12.55 -24.06
C LYS A 22 6.40 11.08 -24.07
N ALA A 23 7.27 10.67 -24.99
CA ALA A 23 7.80 9.32 -25.07
C ALA A 23 8.69 9.00 -23.84
N ARG A 24 9.61 9.89 -23.45
CA ARG A 24 10.44 9.76 -22.24
C ARG A 24 9.59 9.64 -20.98
N ARG A 25 8.56 10.45 -20.83
CA ARG A 25 7.62 10.37 -19.70
C ARG A 25 6.95 9.00 -19.63
N LYS A 26 6.42 8.52 -20.75
CA LYS A 26 5.79 7.19 -20.82
C LYS A 26 6.78 6.07 -20.50
N ALA A 27 8.00 6.14 -21.02
CA ALA A 27 9.05 5.19 -20.74
C ALA A 27 9.40 5.17 -19.23
N ALA A 28 9.61 6.34 -18.63
CA ALA A 28 9.85 6.46 -17.19
C ALA A 28 8.71 5.83 -16.37
N GLU A 29 7.46 6.14 -16.72
CA GLU A 29 6.28 5.55 -16.07
C GLU A 29 6.27 4.03 -16.19
N GLN A 30 6.46 3.48 -17.39
CA GLN A 30 6.44 2.03 -17.62
C GLN A 30 7.57 1.33 -16.87
N TYR A 31 8.78 1.86 -16.86
CA TYR A 31 9.88 1.30 -16.08
C TYR A 31 9.56 1.29 -14.58
N LEU A 32 9.06 2.37 -14.03
CA LEU A 32 8.73 2.47 -12.60
C LEU A 32 7.61 1.49 -12.21
N VAL A 33 6.52 1.42 -12.98
CA VAL A 33 5.38 0.54 -12.66
C VAL A 33 5.68 -0.94 -12.89
N SER A 34 6.62 -1.27 -13.80
CA SER A 34 7.06 -2.65 -14.02
C SER A 34 8.13 -3.13 -13.02
N GLY A 35 8.59 -2.26 -12.11
CA GLY A 35 9.62 -2.58 -11.12
C GLY A 35 11.06 -2.34 -11.58
N ARG A 36 11.29 -1.87 -12.81
CA ARG A 36 12.62 -1.45 -13.34
C ARG A 36 12.97 -0.04 -12.83
N VAL A 37 13.16 0.05 -11.54
CA VAL A 37 13.21 1.34 -10.83
C VAL A 37 14.41 2.18 -11.23
N LEU A 38 15.58 1.58 -11.35
CA LEU A 38 16.80 2.29 -11.74
C LEU A 38 16.69 2.90 -13.13
N ASP A 39 16.15 2.14 -14.09
CA ASP A 39 15.88 2.62 -15.45
C ASP A 39 14.86 3.76 -15.45
N GLY A 40 13.78 3.58 -14.68
CA GLY A 40 12.75 4.60 -14.52
C GLY A 40 13.31 5.91 -13.94
N LEU A 41 14.15 5.83 -12.91
CA LEU A 41 14.79 6.99 -12.32
C LEU A 41 15.83 7.62 -13.25
N ALA A 42 16.58 6.83 -14.02
CA ALA A 42 17.53 7.32 -15.02
C ALA A 42 16.86 8.17 -16.10
N VAL A 43 15.62 7.82 -16.49
CA VAL A 43 14.82 8.61 -17.44
C VAL A 43 14.10 9.78 -16.76
N LEU A 44 13.52 9.55 -15.56
CA LEU A 44 12.71 10.56 -14.86
C LEU A 44 13.54 11.75 -14.35
N ARG A 45 14.75 11.52 -13.83
CA ARG A 45 15.58 12.58 -13.22
C ARG A 45 15.97 13.67 -14.25
N PRO A 46 16.54 13.35 -15.43
CA PRO A 46 16.79 14.36 -16.46
C PRO A 46 15.51 15.04 -16.92
N LEU A 47 14.42 14.27 -17.17
CA LEU A 47 13.13 14.82 -17.59
C LEU A 47 12.57 15.84 -16.58
N ALA A 48 12.67 15.54 -15.30
CA ALA A 48 12.23 16.48 -14.25
C ALA A 48 13.06 17.76 -14.25
N ARG A 49 14.40 17.65 -14.46
CA ARG A 49 15.28 18.80 -14.58
C ARG A 49 14.95 19.65 -15.79
N ASP A 50 14.78 19.04 -16.97
CA ASP A 50 14.44 19.74 -18.23
C ASP A 50 13.12 20.50 -18.13
N GLN A 51 12.20 20.04 -17.27
CA GLN A 51 10.88 20.63 -17.05
C GLN A 51 10.79 21.53 -15.80
N ASP A 52 11.90 21.80 -15.13
CA ASP A 52 11.95 22.57 -13.88
C ASP A 52 10.99 22.00 -12.80
N LEU A 53 10.97 20.67 -12.67
CA LEU A 53 10.19 19.97 -11.66
C LEU A 53 11.07 19.60 -10.46
N PRO A 54 10.53 19.60 -9.23
CA PRO A 54 11.28 19.25 -8.05
C PRO A 54 11.66 17.76 -8.06
N PHE A 55 12.96 17.50 -7.94
CA PHE A 55 13.47 16.15 -7.75
C PHE A 55 14.38 16.13 -6.52
N PRO A 56 13.85 15.87 -5.30
CA PRO A 56 14.66 15.89 -4.10
C PRO A 56 15.68 14.75 -4.12
N GLU A 57 16.98 15.09 -4.04
CA GLU A 57 18.08 14.12 -4.09
C GLU A 57 18.21 13.32 -2.79
N THR A 58 17.74 13.86 -1.67
CA THR A 58 17.84 13.21 -0.36
C THR A 58 16.47 13.09 0.33
N PRO A 59 16.27 12.06 1.18
CA PRO A 59 15.04 11.92 1.96
C PRO A 59 14.71 13.15 2.82
N ASN A 60 15.71 13.84 3.36
CA ASN A 60 15.48 15.01 4.20
C ASN A 60 14.96 16.21 3.39
N ARG A 61 15.46 16.41 2.16
CA ARG A 61 14.91 17.44 1.25
C ARG A 61 13.47 17.13 0.86
N ALA A 62 13.16 15.83 0.60
CA ALA A 62 11.78 15.40 0.34
C ALA A 62 10.86 15.69 1.53
N LYS A 63 11.28 15.33 2.76
CA LYS A 63 10.52 15.61 3.99
C LYS A 63 10.26 17.10 4.20
N LEU A 64 11.30 17.94 4.03
CA LEU A 64 11.14 19.39 4.15
C LEU A 64 10.11 19.92 3.15
N ARG A 65 10.20 19.48 1.89
CA ARG A 65 9.23 19.85 0.85
C ARG A 65 7.80 19.46 1.24
N LEU A 66 7.59 18.24 1.73
CA LEU A 66 6.28 17.78 2.18
C LEU A 66 5.70 18.60 3.34
N VAL A 67 6.55 19.03 4.27
CA VAL A 67 6.14 19.93 5.36
C VAL A 67 5.69 21.28 4.79
N LEU A 68 6.48 21.86 3.88
CA LEU A 68 6.15 23.15 3.24
C LEU A 68 4.85 23.05 2.41
N ASP A 69 4.69 21.99 1.61
CA ASP A 69 3.47 21.77 0.84
C ASP A 69 2.25 21.57 1.75
N SER A 70 2.39 20.80 2.84
CA SER A 70 1.33 20.61 3.83
C SER A 70 0.93 21.92 4.50
N ALA A 71 1.89 22.75 4.90
CA ALA A 71 1.65 24.06 5.45
C ALA A 71 0.93 24.98 4.44
N ARG A 72 1.43 25.02 3.21
CA ARG A 72 0.84 25.81 2.12
C ARG A 72 -0.62 25.44 1.85
N PHE A 73 -0.94 24.15 1.71
CA PHE A 73 -2.32 23.70 1.47
C PHE A 73 -3.21 23.80 2.72
N THR A 74 -2.64 23.96 3.89
CA THR A 74 -3.40 24.22 5.11
C THR A 74 -3.73 25.72 5.24
N LEU A 75 -2.80 26.59 4.91
CA LEU A 75 -2.96 28.06 5.01
C LEU A 75 -3.78 28.63 3.84
N ARG A 76 -3.39 28.26 2.61
CA ARG A 76 -4.08 28.77 1.40
C ARG A 76 -5.43 28.10 1.16
N GLY A 77 -5.62 26.88 1.69
CA GLY A 77 -6.73 26.02 1.32
C GLY A 77 -6.56 25.41 -0.09
N ILE A 78 -7.64 24.82 -0.56
CA ILE A 78 -7.73 24.16 -1.90
C ILE A 78 -8.72 24.87 -2.80
N HIS A 79 -8.73 26.22 -2.72
CA HIS A 79 -9.55 27.07 -3.57
C HIS A 79 -8.88 27.24 -4.94
N PHE A 80 -9.66 27.23 -5.99
CA PHE A 80 -9.25 27.52 -7.35
C PHE A 80 -10.39 28.19 -8.11
N SER A 81 -10.05 28.93 -9.15
CA SER A 81 -11.00 29.53 -10.08
C SER A 81 -10.97 28.78 -11.41
N PRO A 82 -12.07 28.71 -12.15
CA PRO A 82 -12.06 28.13 -13.49
C PRO A 82 -10.98 28.77 -14.37
N PRO A 83 -10.38 28.00 -15.31
CA PRO A 83 -9.33 28.54 -16.17
C PRO A 83 -9.88 29.59 -17.12
N THR A 84 -9.12 30.66 -17.35
CA THR A 84 -9.43 31.71 -18.27
C THR A 84 -8.89 31.47 -19.69
N ALA A 85 -7.95 30.51 -19.80
CA ALA A 85 -7.32 30.13 -21.07
C ALA A 85 -7.03 28.61 -21.08
N PRO A 86 -6.93 27.99 -22.26
CA PRO A 86 -6.46 26.60 -22.40
C PRO A 86 -5.07 26.42 -21.83
N LEU A 87 -4.81 25.22 -21.28
CA LEU A 87 -3.51 24.87 -20.73
C LEU A 87 -2.47 24.79 -21.87
N ALA A 88 -1.35 25.50 -21.69
CA ALA A 88 -0.24 25.44 -22.65
C ALA A 88 0.31 23.99 -22.75
N PRO A 89 0.72 23.52 -23.94
CA PRO A 89 1.21 22.15 -24.13
C PRO A 89 2.37 21.78 -23.20
N ALA A 90 3.28 22.70 -22.92
CA ALA A 90 4.41 22.49 -21.99
C ALA A 90 3.92 22.30 -20.55
N ASP A 91 2.93 23.07 -20.10
CA ASP A 91 2.38 22.91 -18.74
C ASP A 91 1.54 21.63 -18.62
N ALA A 92 0.81 21.27 -19.68
CA ALA A 92 0.12 19.97 -19.73
C ALA A 92 1.12 18.81 -19.56
N LEU A 93 2.26 18.87 -20.24
CA LEU A 93 3.29 17.86 -20.13
C LEU A 93 3.92 17.82 -18.72
N ARG A 94 4.18 18.97 -18.10
CA ARG A 94 4.65 19.07 -16.70
C ARG A 94 3.68 18.40 -15.72
N LEU A 95 2.37 18.65 -15.88
CA LEU A 95 1.33 18.02 -15.05
C LEU A 95 1.32 16.50 -15.22
N GLU A 96 1.37 16.02 -16.47
CA GLU A 96 1.39 14.57 -16.73
C GLU A 96 2.70 13.93 -16.22
N THR A 97 3.84 14.63 -16.27
CA THR A 97 5.11 14.14 -15.69
C THR A 97 5.01 14.04 -14.17
N CYS A 98 4.45 15.04 -13.49
CA CYS A 98 4.20 14.96 -12.06
C CYS A 98 3.28 13.78 -11.70
N TRP A 99 2.22 13.55 -12.48
CA TRP A 99 1.31 12.43 -12.28
C TRP A 99 2.01 11.09 -12.46
N SER A 100 2.74 10.89 -13.58
CA SER A 100 3.48 9.66 -13.86
C SER A 100 4.52 9.36 -12.79
N ALA A 101 5.25 10.38 -12.33
CA ALA A 101 6.26 10.23 -11.28
C ALA A 101 5.61 9.90 -9.92
N ALA A 102 4.56 10.62 -9.54
CA ALA A 102 3.84 10.37 -8.28
C ALA A 102 3.27 8.95 -8.22
N LYS A 103 2.68 8.49 -9.34
CA LYS A 103 2.11 7.15 -9.49
C LYS A 103 3.19 6.08 -9.47
N GLY A 104 4.21 6.20 -10.31
CA GLY A 104 5.24 5.18 -10.49
C GLY A 104 6.13 4.98 -9.26
N LEU A 105 6.35 6.04 -8.47
CA LEU A 105 7.15 5.96 -7.25
C LEU A 105 6.37 5.57 -5.99
N SER A 106 5.05 5.51 -6.02
CA SER A 106 4.20 5.37 -4.82
C SER A 106 4.56 4.19 -3.91
N PHE A 107 5.00 3.06 -4.48
CA PHE A 107 5.31 1.83 -3.74
C PHE A 107 6.82 1.56 -3.60
N ILE A 108 7.65 2.44 -4.15
CA ILE A 108 9.11 2.27 -4.22
C ILE A 108 9.82 3.38 -3.46
N ASP A 109 9.44 4.64 -3.71
CA ASP A 109 9.95 5.83 -3.04
C ASP A 109 8.78 6.77 -2.67
N PRO A 110 8.02 6.43 -1.61
CA PRO A 110 6.84 7.19 -1.22
C PRO A 110 7.12 8.67 -0.92
N LEU A 111 8.32 9.02 -0.48
CA LEU A 111 8.68 10.42 -0.18
C LEU A 111 8.79 11.25 -1.46
N ARG A 112 9.48 10.73 -2.48
CA ARG A 112 9.53 11.41 -3.79
C ARG A 112 8.17 11.42 -4.48
N ALA A 113 7.44 10.30 -4.43
CA ALA A 113 6.06 10.23 -4.94
C ALA A 113 5.19 11.34 -4.35
N ALA A 114 5.23 11.51 -3.03
CA ALA A 114 4.48 12.55 -2.33
C ALA A 114 4.92 13.98 -2.74
N THR A 115 6.21 14.20 -3.00
CA THR A 115 6.71 15.49 -3.52
C THR A 115 6.11 15.81 -4.90
N PHE A 116 6.09 14.83 -5.81
CA PHE A 116 5.47 15.02 -7.13
C PHE A 116 3.95 15.17 -7.02
N ALA A 117 3.29 14.47 -6.11
CA ALA A 117 1.85 14.65 -5.86
C ALA A 117 1.53 16.05 -5.35
N GLY A 118 2.36 16.62 -4.47
CA GLY A 118 2.23 18.00 -3.98
C GLY A 118 2.41 19.04 -5.12
N GLU A 119 3.45 18.87 -5.94
CA GLU A 119 3.70 19.74 -7.09
C GLU A 119 2.58 19.64 -8.14
N HIS A 120 2.10 18.43 -8.41
CA HIS A 120 0.95 18.18 -9.27
C HIS A 120 -0.30 18.95 -8.80
N LEU A 121 -0.65 18.80 -7.51
CA LEU A 121 -1.80 19.52 -6.93
C LEU A 121 -1.61 21.04 -7.00
N ARG A 122 -0.42 21.54 -6.66
CA ARG A 122 -0.12 22.97 -6.69
C ARG A 122 -0.36 23.58 -8.10
N ARG A 123 0.14 22.91 -9.15
CA ARG A 123 -0.02 23.34 -10.54
C ARG A 123 -1.46 23.19 -11.01
N CYS A 124 -2.15 22.11 -10.66
CA CYS A 124 -3.56 21.94 -11.01
C CYS A 124 -4.46 23.02 -10.36
N LEU A 125 -4.22 23.38 -9.11
CA LEU A 125 -4.94 24.46 -8.43
C LEU A 125 -4.65 25.84 -9.04
N ALA A 126 -3.43 26.06 -9.55
CA ALA A 126 -3.07 27.31 -10.20
C ALA A 126 -3.75 27.47 -11.57
N HIS A 127 -3.90 26.37 -12.32
CA HIS A 127 -4.60 26.38 -13.62
C HIS A 127 -6.13 26.39 -13.46
N GLY A 128 -6.67 25.64 -12.49
CA GLY A 128 -8.09 25.67 -12.14
C GLY A 128 -9.01 24.78 -12.97
N GLU A 129 -8.49 23.85 -13.79
CA GLU A 129 -9.34 22.91 -14.53
C GLU A 129 -9.88 21.83 -13.56
N PRO A 130 -11.24 21.71 -13.41
CA PRO A 130 -11.86 20.91 -12.36
C PRO A 130 -11.47 19.43 -12.36
N GLY A 131 -11.37 18.80 -13.52
CA GLY A 131 -11.03 17.38 -13.65
C GLY A 131 -9.58 17.11 -13.23
N ARG A 132 -8.64 17.97 -13.62
CA ARG A 132 -7.23 17.88 -13.19
C ARG A 132 -7.08 18.12 -11.70
N VAL A 133 -7.79 19.12 -11.16
CA VAL A 133 -7.84 19.38 -9.71
C VAL A 133 -8.40 18.17 -8.96
N ALA A 134 -9.49 17.58 -9.45
CA ALA A 134 -10.09 16.39 -8.83
C ALA A 134 -9.09 15.23 -8.73
N ARG A 135 -8.39 14.90 -9.83
CA ARG A 135 -7.37 13.83 -9.88
C ARG A 135 -6.22 14.12 -8.90
N ALA A 136 -5.66 15.32 -8.97
CA ALA A 136 -4.52 15.72 -8.15
C ALA A 136 -4.87 15.76 -6.66
N LEU A 137 -6.03 16.32 -6.31
CA LEU A 137 -6.52 16.44 -4.95
C LEU A 137 -6.81 15.08 -4.32
N ALA A 138 -7.47 14.17 -5.07
CA ALA A 138 -7.76 12.83 -4.61
C ALA A 138 -6.48 12.07 -4.24
N HIS A 139 -5.49 12.11 -5.14
CA HIS A 139 -4.21 11.40 -4.93
C HIS A 139 -3.41 12.01 -3.78
N TYR A 140 -3.25 13.35 -3.73
CA TYR A 140 -2.53 14.01 -2.66
C TYR A 140 -3.18 13.80 -1.29
N ALA A 141 -4.51 13.79 -1.21
CA ALA A 141 -5.23 13.61 0.04
C ALA A 141 -5.05 12.22 0.68
N LEU A 142 -4.67 11.20 -0.08
CA LEU A 142 -4.28 9.90 0.48
C LEU A 142 -3.09 10.00 1.44
N LEU A 143 -2.15 10.94 1.22
CA LEU A 143 -1.02 11.15 2.12
C LEU A 143 -1.50 11.52 3.54
N ASP A 144 -2.54 12.35 3.66
CA ASP A 144 -3.13 12.71 4.95
C ASP A 144 -3.78 11.49 5.65
N VAL A 145 -4.36 10.56 4.87
CA VAL A 145 -5.01 9.35 5.41
C VAL A 145 -3.99 8.30 5.82
N ASN A 146 -2.89 8.17 5.07
CA ASN A 146 -1.89 7.11 5.25
C ASN A 146 -1.00 7.28 6.51
N ILE A 147 -0.91 8.49 7.08
CA ILE A 147 0.04 8.78 8.17
C ILE A 147 -0.45 8.28 9.54
N GLY A 148 -1.77 8.07 9.72
CA GLY A 148 -2.33 7.57 10.97
C GLY A 148 -2.62 8.64 12.03
N SER A 149 -2.66 9.93 11.65
CA SER A 149 -3.16 11.00 12.52
C SER A 149 -4.67 11.16 12.32
N PRO A 150 -5.53 11.05 13.36
CA PRO A 150 -6.99 11.17 13.21
C PRO A 150 -7.44 12.48 12.56
N ARG A 151 -6.82 13.61 12.94
CA ARG A 151 -7.11 14.93 12.36
C ARG A 151 -6.72 15.00 10.88
N LYS A 152 -5.54 14.48 10.51
CA LYS A 152 -5.09 14.43 9.11
C LYS A 152 -5.97 13.48 8.30
N ALA A 153 -6.30 12.31 8.83
CA ALA A 153 -7.19 11.35 8.16
C ALA A 153 -8.58 11.96 7.88
N ALA A 154 -9.19 12.65 8.84
CA ALA A 154 -10.46 13.35 8.64
C ALA A 154 -10.35 14.42 7.55
N ARG A 155 -9.29 15.23 7.56
CA ARG A 155 -9.01 16.23 6.52
C ARG A 155 -8.82 15.58 5.15
N GLY A 156 -8.04 14.48 5.07
CA GLY A 156 -7.82 13.71 3.84
C GLY A 156 -9.13 13.18 3.28
N GLN A 157 -9.98 12.60 4.12
CA GLN A 157 -11.30 12.11 3.70
C GLN A 157 -12.19 13.22 3.15
N ALA A 158 -12.23 14.37 3.81
CA ALA A 158 -13.00 15.54 3.33
C ALA A 158 -12.50 16.02 1.96
N ARG A 159 -11.17 16.07 1.76
CA ARG A 159 -10.55 16.43 0.48
C ARG A 159 -10.85 15.40 -0.63
N ILE A 160 -10.78 14.10 -0.30
CA ILE A 160 -11.13 13.02 -1.24
C ILE A 160 -12.60 13.10 -1.62
N GLN A 161 -13.49 13.37 -0.68
CA GLN A 161 -14.91 13.56 -0.97
C GLN A 161 -15.13 14.76 -1.91
N ARG A 162 -14.48 15.90 -1.65
CA ARG A 162 -14.54 17.07 -2.54
C ARG A 162 -14.01 16.75 -3.95
N ALA A 163 -12.90 16.03 -4.04
CA ALA A 163 -12.35 15.59 -5.32
C ALA A 163 -13.33 14.71 -6.09
N HIS A 164 -14.02 13.81 -5.42
CA HIS A 164 -15.04 12.97 -6.02
C HIS A 164 -16.25 13.78 -6.54
N HIS A 165 -16.71 14.78 -5.79
CA HIS A 165 -17.77 15.68 -6.26
C HIS A 165 -17.34 16.46 -7.50
N LEU A 166 -16.11 16.97 -7.53
CA LEU A 166 -15.56 17.62 -8.72
C LEU A 166 -15.53 16.65 -9.91
N ALA A 167 -15.10 15.41 -9.70
CA ALA A 167 -15.09 14.38 -10.73
C ALA A 167 -16.50 14.10 -11.29
N GLN A 168 -17.50 13.99 -10.41
CA GLN A 168 -18.91 13.82 -10.81
C GLN A 168 -19.39 15.00 -11.67
N GLY A 169 -19.02 16.21 -11.32
CA GLY A 169 -19.36 17.40 -12.08
C GLY A 169 -18.77 17.46 -13.50
N THR A 170 -17.68 16.70 -13.77
CA THR A 170 -17.11 16.61 -15.13
C THR A 170 -17.85 15.61 -16.03
N GLY A 171 -18.59 14.67 -15.45
CA GLY A 171 -19.21 13.56 -16.20
C GLY A 171 -18.22 12.52 -16.74
N ASP A 172 -16.90 12.67 -16.50
CA ASP A 172 -15.87 11.73 -17.00
C ASP A 172 -15.88 10.42 -16.20
N PRO A 173 -16.28 9.27 -16.81
CA PRO A 173 -16.35 7.98 -16.12
C PRO A 173 -15.01 7.51 -15.59
N LEU A 174 -13.89 7.81 -16.27
CA LEU A 174 -12.54 7.45 -15.81
C LEU A 174 -12.19 8.18 -14.52
N LEU A 175 -12.44 9.48 -14.48
CA LEU A 175 -12.13 10.29 -13.32
C LEU A 175 -13.03 9.93 -12.13
N ILE A 176 -14.33 9.65 -12.39
CA ILE A 176 -15.27 9.16 -11.38
C ILE A 176 -14.82 7.80 -10.86
N GLY A 177 -14.41 6.87 -11.74
CA GLY A 177 -13.87 5.56 -11.37
C GLY A 177 -12.63 5.68 -10.50
N LEU A 178 -11.64 6.47 -10.92
CA LEU A 178 -10.41 6.70 -10.17
C LEU A 178 -10.68 7.29 -8.78
N THR A 179 -11.51 8.33 -8.69
CA THR A 179 -11.83 8.95 -7.39
C THR A 179 -12.65 8.01 -6.50
N THR A 180 -13.46 7.11 -7.08
CA THR A 180 -14.19 6.05 -6.33
C THR A 180 -13.20 5.04 -5.74
N ILE A 181 -12.20 4.59 -6.51
CA ILE A 181 -11.11 3.73 -6.03
C ILE A 181 -10.38 4.42 -4.87
N ILE A 182 -9.99 5.67 -5.03
CA ILE A 182 -9.25 6.42 -3.98
C ILE A 182 -10.08 6.53 -2.69
N ARG A 183 -11.41 6.69 -2.78
CA ARG A 183 -12.32 6.63 -1.62
C ARG A 183 -12.30 5.25 -0.97
N GLY A 184 -12.26 4.17 -1.75
CA GLY A 184 -12.12 2.80 -1.24
C GLY A 184 -10.78 2.58 -0.53
N VAL A 185 -9.68 3.06 -1.10
CA VAL A 185 -8.35 3.03 -0.46
C VAL A 185 -8.34 3.82 0.85
N ALA A 186 -8.99 4.97 0.89
CA ALA A 186 -9.13 5.74 2.13
C ALA A 186 -9.98 5.01 3.19
N ASP A 187 -11.01 4.26 2.77
CA ASP A 187 -11.77 3.39 3.69
C ASP A 187 -10.90 2.26 4.26
N LEU A 188 -10.07 1.62 3.43
CA LEU A 188 -9.09 0.61 3.86
C LEU A 188 -8.14 1.18 4.92
N ASN A 189 -7.52 2.32 4.66
CA ASN A 189 -6.61 2.97 5.60
C ASN A 189 -7.29 3.44 6.91
N CYS A 190 -8.62 3.45 6.94
CA CYS A 190 -9.42 3.72 8.13
C CYS A 190 -10.02 2.45 8.76
N GLY A 191 -9.64 1.26 8.30
CA GLY A 191 -10.13 -0.02 8.83
C GLY A 191 -11.59 -0.33 8.47
N ARG A 192 -12.13 0.26 7.41
CA ARG A 192 -13.51 0.05 6.93
C ARG A 192 -13.50 -0.95 5.76
N TRP A 193 -13.14 -2.19 6.05
CA TRP A 193 -12.78 -3.21 5.07
C TRP A 193 -13.88 -3.50 4.04
N ARG A 194 -15.12 -3.77 4.44
CA ARG A 194 -16.23 -4.06 3.51
C ARG A 194 -16.49 -2.88 2.57
N ARG A 195 -16.50 -1.66 3.11
CA ARG A 195 -16.67 -0.46 2.29
C ARG A 195 -15.51 -0.25 1.32
N ALA A 196 -14.30 -0.61 1.73
CA ALA A 196 -13.14 -0.55 0.86
C ALA A 196 -13.32 -1.49 -0.34
N VAL A 197 -13.65 -2.77 -0.11
CA VAL A 197 -13.93 -3.74 -1.18
C VAL A 197 -15.00 -3.22 -2.14
N THR A 198 -16.19 -2.89 -1.61
CA THR A 198 -17.34 -2.44 -2.42
C THR A 198 -16.98 -1.20 -3.27
N ARG A 199 -16.29 -0.21 -2.70
CA ARG A 199 -15.94 1.00 -3.45
C ARG A 199 -14.84 0.78 -4.47
N VAL A 200 -13.86 -0.03 -4.13
CA VAL A 200 -12.77 -0.36 -5.05
C VAL A 200 -13.33 -1.12 -6.26
N GLU A 201 -14.15 -2.14 -6.03
CA GLU A 201 -14.78 -2.91 -7.11
C GLU A 201 -15.67 -2.00 -7.99
N ALA A 202 -16.54 -1.20 -7.40
CA ALA A 202 -17.37 -0.25 -8.15
C ALA A 202 -16.55 0.78 -8.93
N GLY A 203 -15.37 1.14 -8.45
CA GLY A 203 -14.45 2.02 -9.17
C GLY A 203 -13.77 1.32 -10.33
N ILE A 204 -13.35 0.06 -10.16
CA ILE A 204 -12.76 -0.78 -11.23
C ILE A 204 -13.77 -0.96 -12.37
N ASP A 205 -15.02 -1.29 -12.06
CA ASP A 205 -16.09 -1.46 -13.04
C ASP A 205 -16.28 -0.19 -13.90
N ARG A 206 -16.21 0.99 -13.26
CA ARG A 206 -16.31 2.28 -13.95
C ARG A 206 -15.09 2.60 -14.82
N LEU A 207 -13.90 2.09 -14.48
CA LEU A 207 -12.72 2.22 -15.34
C LEU A 207 -12.88 1.41 -16.64
N GLY A 208 -13.71 0.36 -16.63
CA GLY A 208 -13.91 -0.55 -17.74
C GLY A 208 -12.78 -1.57 -17.91
N GLU A 209 -13.10 -2.78 -18.37
CA GLU A 209 -12.18 -3.92 -18.39
C GLU A 209 -10.99 -3.76 -19.33
N ARG A 210 -11.12 -3.03 -20.44
CA ARG A 210 -10.14 -2.99 -21.53
C ARG A 210 -9.61 -1.60 -21.88
N ARG A 211 -9.73 -0.60 -21.00
CA ARG A 211 -9.17 0.72 -21.29
C ARG A 211 -7.66 0.75 -21.12
N LEU A 212 -6.97 1.05 -22.21
CA LEU A 212 -5.53 1.30 -22.21
C LEU A 212 -5.21 2.51 -21.30
N GLY A 213 -4.14 2.40 -20.52
CA GLY A 213 -3.62 3.49 -19.70
C GLY A 213 -4.10 3.52 -18.24
N VAL A 214 -4.94 2.57 -17.80
CA VAL A 214 -5.40 2.45 -16.39
C VAL A 214 -5.05 1.10 -15.75
N THR A 215 -4.19 0.32 -16.38
CA THR A 215 -3.78 -1.02 -15.89
C THR A 215 -3.18 -0.94 -14.50
N TRP A 216 -2.32 0.04 -14.24
CA TRP A 216 -1.69 0.26 -12.96
C TRP A 216 -2.71 0.59 -11.86
N GLU A 217 -3.62 1.52 -12.14
CA GLU A 217 -4.67 1.92 -11.21
C GLU A 217 -5.59 0.74 -10.84
N ARG A 218 -5.88 -0.13 -11.81
CA ARG A 218 -6.64 -1.38 -11.59
C ARG A 218 -5.85 -2.37 -10.74
N SER A 219 -4.57 -2.58 -11.03
CA SER A 219 -3.71 -3.51 -10.28
C SER A 219 -3.58 -3.09 -8.81
N ILE A 220 -3.34 -1.80 -8.54
CA ILE A 220 -3.30 -1.27 -7.18
C ILE A 220 -4.67 -1.38 -6.49
N ALA A 221 -5.74 -1.04 -7.19
CA ALA A 221 -7.10 -1.16 -6.66
C ALA A 221 -7.40 -2.60 -6.23
N ARG A 222 -7.08 -3.58 -7.09
CA ARG A 222 -7.24 -5.01 -6.79
C ARG A 222 -6.40 -5.42 -5.58
N ALA A 223 -5.13 -4.99 -5.50
CA ALA A 223 -4.27 -5.26 -4.35
C ALA A 223 -4.92 -4.77 -3.04
N MET A 224 -5.49 -3.57 -3.05
CA MET A 224 -6.16 -3.00 -1.87
C MET A 224 -7.44 -3.77 -1.51
N ALA A 225 -8.25 -4.19 -2.50
CA ALA A 225 -9.43 -5.02 -2.26
C ALA A 225 -9.05 -6.39 -1.68
N MET A 226 -8.01 -7.05 -2.23
CA MET A 226 -7.53 -8.34 -1.71
C MET A 226 -7.01 -8.20 -0.27
N HIS A 227 -6.27 -7.12 0.04
CA HIS A 227 -5.84 -6.86 1.41
C HIS A 227 -7.02 -6.70 2.37
N ALA A 228 -8.05 -5.97 1.97
CA ALA A 228 -9.25 -5.82 2.77
C ALA A 228 -9.98 -7.16 3.00
N LEU A 229 -10.02 -8.06 2.01
CA LEU A 229 -10.57 -9.41 2.15
C LEU A 229 -9.77 -10.27 3.13
N VAL A 230 -8.44 -10.17 3.12
CA VAL A 230 -7.57 -10.82 4.13
C VAL A 230 -7.90 -10.32 5.53
N MET A 231 -8.06 -9.02 5.73
CA MET A 231 -8.41 -8.44 7.03
C MET A 231 -9.80 -8.87 7.52
N LEU A 232 -10.76 -9.02 6.60
CA LEU A 232 -12.09 -9.60 6.90
C LEU A 232 -12.02 -11.09 7.23
N GLY A 233 -10.99 -11.80 6.73
CA GLY A 233 -10.95 -13.26 6.73
C GLY A 233 -11.95 -13.88 5.74
N ASP A 234 -12.32 -13.13 4.69
CA ASP A 234 -13.25 -13.59 3.66
C ASP A 234 -12.52 -14.40 2.58
N TRP A 235 -12.04 -15.57 3.01
CA TRP A 235 -11.28 -16.49 2.14
C TRP A 235 -12.07 -16.98 0.93
N PRO A 236 -13.37 -17.30 1.05
CA PRO A 236 -14.20 -17.69 -0.10
C PRO A 236 -14.28 -16.59 -1.18
N ALA A 237 -14.26 -15.32 -0.77
CA ALA A 237 -14.24 -14.20 -1.71
C ALA A 237 -12.83 -13.93 -2.27
N LEU A 238 -11.78 -14.11 -1.47
CA LEU A 238 -10.40 -13.84 -1.84
C LEU A 238 -9.88 -14.82 -2.91
N GLY A 239 -10.03 -16.12 -2.69
CA GLY A 239 -9.39 -17.16 -3.51
C GLY A 239 -9.72 -17.05 -5.00
N PRO A 240 -11.00 -17.06 -5.40
CA PRO A 240 -11.37 -16.94 -6.82
C PRO A 240 -10.93 -15.63 -7.46
N ARG A 241 -11.02 -14.50 -6.73
CA ARG A 241 -10.61 -13.17 -7.22
C ARG A 241 -9.10 -13.08 -7.44
N ALA A 242 -8.31 -13.56 -6.48
CA ALA A 242 -6.86 -13.56 -6.58
C ALA A 242 -6.38 -14.47 -7.72
N ALA A 243 -6.97 -15.66 -7.89
CA ALA A 243 -6.64 -16.58 -8.96
C ALA A 243 -7.01 -16.03 -10.34
N ALA A 244 -8.17 -15.39 -10.48
CA ALA A 244 -8.57 -14.74 -11.73
C ALA A 244 -7.63 -13.58 -12.08
N TRP A 245 -7.25 -12.77 -11.10
CA TRP A 245 -6.31 -11.67 -11.32
C TRP A 245 -4.91 -12.17 -11.68
N LEU A 246 -4.44 -13.27 -11.06
CA LEU A 246 -3.14 -13.86 -11.40
C LEU A 246 -3.10 -14.32 -12.85
N ARG A 247 -4.13 -15.03 -13.33
CA ARG A 247 -4.21 -15.45 -14.74
C ARG A 247 -4.17 -14.27 -15.71
N GLU A 248 -4.98 -13.23 -15.45
CA GLU A 248 -4.97 -12.01 -16.27
C GLU A 248 -3.58 -11.34 -16.27
N ALA A 249 -2.91 -11.31 -15.13
CA ALA A 249 -1.58 -10.73 -14.98
C ALA A 249 -0.51 -11.51 -15.76
N GLU A 250 -0.60 -12.85 -15.76
CA GLU A 250 0.28 -13.74 -16.52
C GLU A 250 0.08 -13.55 -18.03
N GLU A 251 -1.17 -13.48 -18.48
CA GLU A 251 -1.51 -13.22 -19.89
C GLU A 251 -0.99 -11.86 -20.38
N LEU A 252 -1.02 -10.85 -19.53
CA LEU A 252 -0.55 -9.50 -19.86
C LEU A 252 0.95 -9.29 -19.64
N GLY A 253 1.63 -10.24 -19.00
CA GLY A 253 3.03 -10.10 -18.60
C GLY A 253 3.23 -8.99 -17.54
N ASP A 254 2.19 -8.67 -16.75
CA ASP A 254 2.26 -7.67 -15.67
C ASP A 254 2.95 -8.28 -14.45
N ARG A 255 4.27 -8.11 -14.37
CA ARG A 255 5.10 -8.65 -13.30
C ARG A 255 4.67 -8.21 -11.90
N PHE A 256 4.32 -6.93 -11.73
CA PHE A 256 3.84 -6.43 -10.44
C PHE A 256 2.57 -7.14 -10.02
N ALA A 257 1.61 -7.25 -10.92
CA ALA A 257 0.35 -7.94 -10.66
C ALA A 257 0.55 -9.44 -10.41
N CYS A 258 1.43 -10.13 -11.16
CA CYS A 258 1.79 -11.53 -10.92
C CYS A 258 2.33 -11.77 -9.51
N VAL A 259 3.26 -10.92 -9.05
CA VAL A 259 3.82 -11.00 -7.69
C VAL A 259 2.72 -10.80 -6.64
N VAL A 260 1.95 -9.74 -6.75
CA VAL A 260 0.97 -9.36 -5.71
C VAL A 260 -0.22 -10.33 -5.70
N ALA A 261 -0.78 -10.67 -6.85
CA ALA A 261 -1.88 -11.63 -6.96
C ALA A 261 -1.46 -13.03 -6.49
N GLY A 262 -0.25 -13.48 -6.85
CA GLY A 262 0.32 -14.75 -6.41
C GLY A 262 0.43 -14.85 -4.88
N LEU A 263 0.81 -13.77 -4.20
CA LEU A 263 0.84 -13.72 -2.73
C LEU A 263 -0.56 -13.84 -2.12
N TYR A 264 -1.59 -13.22 -2.71
CA TYR A 264 -2.98 -13.38 -2.23
C TYR A 264 -3.55 -14.77 -2.53
N VAL A 265 -3.16 -15.41 -3.65
CA VAL A 265 -3.43 -16.84 -3.88
C VAL A 265 -2.78 -17.69 -2.79
N GLY A 266 -1.55 -17.36 -2.39
CA GLY A 266 -0.87 -18.02 -1.27
C GLY A 266 -1.63 -17.90 0.06
N HIS A 267 -2.20 -16.73 0.37
CA HIS A 267 -3.05 -16.56 1.56
C HIS A 267 -4.32 -17.40 1.51
N ALA A 268 -4.98 -17.49 0.35
CA ALA A 268 -6.15 -18.35 0.17
C ALA A 268 -5.80 -19.83 0.37
N ARG A 269 -4.70 -20.30 -0.23
CA ARG A 269 -4.18 -21.68 -0.03
C ARG A 269 -3.86 -21.98 1.43
N LEU A 270 -3.25 -21.02 2.13
CA LEU A 270 -2.97 -21.16 3.56
C LEU A 270 -4.26 -21.32 4.37
N ALA A 271 -5.31 -20.57 4.03
CA ALA A 271 -6.62 -20.69 4.67
C ALA A 271 -7.28 -22.05 4.41
N ASP A 272 -7.05 -22.65 3.24
CA ASP A 272 -7.48 -23.99 2.86
C ASP A 272 -6.56 -25.11 3.40
N ALA A 273 -5.61 -24.78 4.29
CA ALA A 273 -4.60 -25.67 4.85
C ALA A 273 -3.60 -26.24 3.81
N ASP A 274 -3.54 -25.72 2.58
CA ASP A 274 -2.51 -26.03 1.58
C ASP A 274 -1.22 -25.25 1.87
N LEU A 275 -0.50 -25.69 2.89
CA LEU A 275 0.74 -25.05 3.33
C LEU A 275 1.85 -25.12 2.26
N ALA A 276 1.92 -26.24 1.53
CA ALA A 276 2.92 -26.42 0.46
C ALA A 276 2.68 -25.44 -0.69
N GLY A 277 1.44 -25.32 -1.13
CA GLY A 277 1.05 -24.36 -2.16
C GLY A 277 1.21 -22.91 -1.73
N ALA A 278 0.95 -22.58 -0.47
CA ALA A 278 1.19 -21.24 0.07
C ALA A 278 2.68 -20.86 0.07
N ARG A 279 3.56 -21.78 0.50
CA ARG A 279 5.02 -21.60 0.46
C ARG A 279 5.54 -21.44 -0.96
N GLN A 280 5.03 -22.27 -1.90
CA GLN A 280 5.40 -22.17 -3.30
C GLN A 280 4.99 -20.81 -3.88
N ALA A 281 3.81 -20.31 -3.58
CA ALA A 281 3.35 -19.00 -4.02
C ALA A 281 4.27 -17.88 -3.51
N ALA A 282 4.67 -17.91 -2.23
CA ALA A 282 5.60 -16.95 -1.66
C ALA A 282 6.99 -17.01 -2.34
N ALA A 283 7.53 -18.22 -2.58
CA ALA A 283 8.81 -18.43 -3.24
C ALA A 283 8.79 -17.92 -4.70
N THR A 284 7.74 -18.23 -5.45
CA THR A 284 7.55 -17.75 -6.84
C THR A 284 7.47 -16.23 -6.89
N ALA A 285 6.66 -15.61 -6.01
CA ALA A 285 6.54 -14.15 -5.96
C ALA A 285 7.87 -13.48 -5.64
N ARG A 286 8.64 -14.03 -4.69
CA ARG A 286 9.98 -13.53 -4.33
C ARG A 286 10.95 -13.66 -5.51
N ALA A 287 11.00 -14.79 -6.19
CA ALA A 287 11.87 -15.01 -7.35
C ALA A 287 11.53 -14.03 -8.49
N LEU A 288 10.24 -13.85 -8.78
CA LEU A 288 9.79 -12.88 -9.79
C LEU A 288 10.18 -11.45 -9.44
N TRP A 289 10.11 -11.05 -8.17
CA TRP A 289 10.44 -9.69 -7.76
C TRP A 289 11.95 -9.43 -7.73
N SER A 290 12.76 -10.43 -7.39
CA SER A 290 14.22 -10.30 -7.27
C SER A 290 14.97 -10.41 -8.61
N ALA A 291 14.32 -10.80 -9.70
CA ALA A 291 14.99 -11.26 -10.91
C ALA A 291 15.75 -10.18 -11.71
N ASP A 292 15.44 -8.87 -11.59
CA ASP A 292 16.16 -7.83 -12.34
C ASP A 292 16.12 -6.47 -11.65
N GLY A 293 17.28 -5.95 -11.25
CA GLY A 293 17.54 -4.53 -11.03
C GLY A 293 16.60 -3.79 -10.08
N VAL A 294 15.96 -4.51 -9.16
CA VAL A 294 15.15 -3.88 -8.12
C VAL A 294 16.09 -3.11 -7.19
N VAL A 295 15.75 -1.86 -6.90
CA VAL A 295 16.48 -1.01 -5.96
C VAL A 295 16.61 -1.72 -4.62
N ASP A 296 17.81 -1.67 -4.04
CA ASP A 296 18.06 -2.10 -2.67
C ASP A 296 17.03 -1.49 -1.71
N GLY A 297 16.48 -2.33 -0.83
CA GLY A 297 15.54 -1.86 0.17
C GLY A 297 14.38 -2.83 0.41
N PHE A 298 13.54 -2.46 1.36
CA PHE A 298 12.36 -3.21 1.73
C PHE A 298 11.10 -2.48 1.23
N HIS A 299 10.46 -3.04 0.19
CA HIS A 299 9.33 -2.45 -0.51
C HIS A 299 8.00 -3.15 -0.19
N PHE A 300 6.92 -2.66 -0.77
CA PHE A 300 5.56 -3.17 -0.61
C PHE A 300 5.46 -4.69 -0.84
N GLN A 301 6.09 -5.20 -1.90
CA GLN A 301 6.08 -6.63 -2.26
C GLN A 301 6.82 -7.49 -1.23
N HIS A 302 7.91 -6.97 -0.67
CA HIS A 302 8.65 -7.65 0.40
C HIS A 302 7.82 -7.76 1.69
N TRP A 303 7.03 -6.72 2.02
CA TRP A 303 6.12 -6.76 3.16
C TRP A 303 5.06 -7.84 2.98
N LEU A 304 4.39 -7.89 1.82
CA LEU A 304 3.37 -8.91 1.54
C LEU A 304 3.96 -10.33 1.56
N ALA A 305 5.13 -10.54 0.92
CA ALA A 305 5.81 -11.83 0.89
C ALA A 305 6.22 -12.29 2.30
N LEU A 306 6.84 -11.39 3.09
CA LEU A 306 7.22 -11.69 4.47
C LEU A 306 5.99 -12.04 5.32
N GLY A 307 4.86 -11.36 5.12
CA GLY A 307 3.60 -11.65 5.80
C GLY A 307 3.12 -13.07 5.56
N LEU A 308 3.08 -13.50 4.32
CA LEU A 308 2.69 -14.87 3.95
C LEU A 308 3.70 -15.90 4.47
N GLU A 309 5.00 -15.66 4.30
CA GLU A 309 6.06 -16.57 4.78
C GLU A 309 5.98 -16.78 6.30
N VAL A 310 5.84 -15.71 7.07
CA VAL A 310 5.71 -15.80 8.54
C VAL A 310 4.42 -16.50 8.94
N ALA A 311 3.32 -16.24 8.25
CA ALA A 311 2.05 -16.94 8.47
C ALA A 311 2.18 -18.44 8.21
N CYS A 312 2.88 -18.87 7.15
CA CYS A 312 3.17 -20.26 6.84
C CYS A 312 4.02 -20.92 7.94
N GLU A 313 5.07 -20.24 8.43
CA GLU A 313 5.91 -20.81 9.49
C GLU A 313 5.15 -20.96 10.83
N LEU A 314 4.29 -19.99 11.16
CA LEU A 314 3.45 -20.07 12.37
C LEU A 314 2.37 -21.15 12.24
N ALA A 315 1.77 -21.32 11.09
CA ALA A 315 0.79 -22.38 10.82
C ALA A 315 1.41 -23.78 10.90
N ASP A 316 2.68 -23.91 10.53
CA ASP A 316 3.47 -25.16 10.62
C ASP A 316 4.11 -25.39 12.01
N ALA A 317 3.69 -24.63 13.01
CA ALA A 317 4.26 -24.67 14.36
C ALA A 317 5.81 -24.51 14.42
N ARG A 318 6.39 -23.70 13.52
CA ARG A 318 7.82 -23.41 13.40
C ARG A 318 8.17 -21.99 13.86
N PRO A 319 7.99 -21.65 15.15
CA PRO A 319 8.14 -20.28 15.64
C PRO A 319 9.59 -19.75 15.54
N HIS A 320 10.60 -20.62 15.59
CA HIS A 320 11.99 -20.25 15.36
C HIS A 320 12.19 -19.71 13.95
N ALA A 321 11.66 -20.40 12.93
CA ALA A 321 11.75 -19.98 11.55
C ALA A 321 10.99 -18.65 11.31
N ALA A 322 9.79 -18.51 11.87
CA ALA A 322 9.01 -17.27 11.81
C ALA A 322 9.79 -16.08 12.38
N TRP A 323 10.39 -16.25 13.56
CA TRP A 323 11.19 -15.21 14.20
C TRP A 323 12.45 -14.86 13.42
N GLN A 324 13.17 -15.87 12.89
CA GLN A 324 14.36 -15.68 12.07
C GLN A 324 14.04 -14.85 10.81
N ARG A 325 12.95 -15.15 10.10
CA ARG A 325 12.54 -14.40 8.90
C ARG A 325 12.31 -12.93 9.22
N VAL A 326 11.52 -12.63 10.24
CA VAL A 326 11.24 -11.24 10.63
C VAL A 326 12.50 -10.53 11.12
N SER A 327 13.36 -11.22 11.90
CA SER A 327 14.57 -10.64 12.43
C SER A 327 15.61 -10.34 11.33
N ALA A 328 15.75 -11.22 10.33
CA ALA A 328 16.61 -11.00 9.18
C ALA A 328 16.16 -9.80 8.34
N ALA A 329 14.83 -9.61 8.17
CA ALA A 329 14.29 -8.48 7.43
C ALA A 329 14.29 -7.15 8.22
N TRP A 330 14.44 -7.20 9.54
CA TRP A 330 14.21 -6.05 10.42
C TRP A 330 15.12 -4.84 10.15
N PRO A 331 16.43 -4.99 9.88
CA PRO A 331 17.28 -3.85 9.51
C PRO A 331 16.79 -3.11 8.25
N ALA A 332 16.41 -3.86 7.20
CA ALA A 332 15.88 -3.30 5.96
C ALA A 332 14.49 -2.65 6.17
N ILE A 333 13.63 -3.25 7.00
CA ILE A 333 12.35 -2.66 7.40
C ILE A 333 12.58 -1.32 8.11
N GLY A 334 13.55 -1.25 9.03
CA GLY A 334 13.84 -0.05 9.81
C GLY A 334 14.31 1.14 8.96
N THR A 335 14.95 0.88 7.84
CA THR A 335 15.39 1.92 6.88
C THR A 335 14.33 2.25 5.83
N SER A 336 13.28 1.42 5.68
CA SER A 336 12.21 1.63 4.71
C SER A 336 11.22 2.70 5.15
N ASP A 337 10.50 3.29 4.19
CA ASP A 337 9.41 4.21 4.47
C ASP A 337 8.08 3.51 4.84
N LEU A 338 8.02 2.17 4.80
CA LEU A 338 6.79 1.43 5.10
C LEU A 338 6.31 1.62 6.54
N LEU A 339 7.24 1.78 7.49
CA LEU A 339 6.88 2.08 8.88
C LEU A 339 6.29 3.48 9.08
N ARG A 340 6.30 4.36 8.05
CA ARG A 340 5.64 5.66 8.05
C ARG A 340 4.19 5.57 7.58
N ILE A 341 3.85 4.50 6.86
CA ILE A 341 2.52 4.24 6.33
C ILE A 341 1.78 3.38 7.35
N GLN A 342 0.58 3.79 7.75
CA GLN A 342 -0.12 3.22 8.91
C GLN A 342 -0.42 1.73 8.76
N VAL A 343 -1.00 1.29 7.62
CA VAL A 343 -1.40 -0.12 7.43
C VAL A 343 -0.18 -1.05 7.44
N PRO A 344 0.85 -0.87 6.59
CA PRO A 344 2.05 -1.71 6.67
C PRO A 344 2.72 -1.68 8.05
N ARG A 345 2.76 -0.52 8.72
CA ARG A 345 3.33 -0.40 10.05
C ARG A 345 2.62 -1.28 11.07
N ILE A 346 1.30 -1.25 11.08
CA ILE A 346 0.48 -2.07 12.01
C ILE A 346 0.74 -3.55 11.75
N ASP A 347 0.72 -3.98 10.50
CA ASP A 347 0.92 -5.37 10.12
C ASP A 347 2.33 -5.86 10.46
N ILE A 348 3.36 -5.07 10.14
CA ILE A 348 4.77 -5.42 10.41
C ILE A 348 5.02 -5.53 11.92
N LEU A 349 4.52 -4.58 12.71
CA LEU A 349 4.65 -4.62 14.17
C LEU A 349 3.88 -5.81 14.76
N GLY A 350 2.67 -6.07 14.27
CA GLY A 350 1.85 -7.22 14.66
C GLY A 350 2.52 -8.55 14.33
N MET A 351 3.02 -8.70 13.11
CA MET A 351 3.75 -9.88 12.64
C MET A 351 4.96 -10.21 13.54
N ARG A 352 5.80 -9.20 13.82
CA ARG A 352 6.96 -9.39 14.70
C ARG A 352 6.56 -9.74 16.13
N ALA A 353 5.51 -9.12 16.66
CA ALA A 353 5.02 -9.41 18.00
C ALA A 353 4.45 -10.83 18.11
N HIS A 354 3.71 -11.29 17.09
CA HIS A 354 3.20 -12.66 17.05
C HIS A 354 4.32 -13.69 16.94
N ALA A 355 5.34 -13.46 16.11
CA ALA A 355 6.49 -14.35 15.99
C ALA A 355 7.29 -14.42 17.30
N ALA A 356 7.50 -13.28 17.99
CA ALA A 356 8.15 -13.24 19.31
C ALA A 356 7.33 -14.00 20.37
N LEU A 357 6.01 -13.81 20.39
CA LEU A 357 5.13 -14.47 21.35
C LEU A 357 5.08 -15.99 21.10
N ALA A 358 4.98 -16.43 19.86
CA ALA A 358 5.00 -17.83 19.49
C ALA A 358 6.34 -18.50 19.89
N LEU A 359 7.47 -17.83 19.64
CA LEU A 359 8.78 -18.35 20.04
C LEU A 359 8.94 -18.39 21.56
N ALA A 360 8.37 -17.45 22.30
CA ALA A 360 8.44 -17.43 23.77
C ALA A 360 7.78 -18.64 24.44
N HIS A 361 6.92 -19.39 23.75
CA HIS A 361 6.35 -20.64 24.26
C HIS A 361 7.38 -21.76 24.37
N VAL A 362 8.40 -21.80 23.50
CA VAL A 362 9.34 -22.91 23.34
C VAL A 362 10.80 -22.54 23.61
N SER A 363 11.10 -21.24 23.78
CA SER A 363 12.46 -20.72 23.92
C SER A 363 12.88 -20.58 25.39
N SER A 364 14.16 -20.83 25.66
CA SER A 364 14.81 -20.50 26.94
C SER A 364 14.95 -19.00 27.17
N ASP A 365 15.09 -18.17 26.09
CA ASP A 365 15.13 -16.70 26.17
C ASP A 365 13.71 -16.09 26.19
N ARG A 366 12.80 -16.73 26.90
CA ARG A 366 11.41 -16.36 27.05
C ARG A 366 11.24 -14.90 27.49
N SER A 367 12.03 -14.46 28.47
CA SER A 367 11.91 -13.15 29.08
C SER A 367 12.18 -12.00 28.06
N SER A 368 13.19 -12.12 27.21
CA SER A 368 13.52 -11.15 26.17
C SER A 368 12.43 -11.05 25.10
N LEU A 369 11.93 -12.21 24.64
CA LEU A 369 10.86 -12.30 23.67
C LEU A 369 9.55 -11.70 24.19
N LEU A 370 9.19 -11.94 25.45
CA LEU A 370 8.01 -11.34 26.07
C LEU A 370 8.15 -9.83 26.22
N ARG A 371 9.34 -9.31 26.56
CA ARG A 371 9.58 -7.86 26.56
C ARG A 371 9.40 -7.27 25.16
N THR A 372 9.92 -7.92 24.13
CA THR A 372 9.77 -7.49 22.74
C THR A 372 8.29 -7.47 22.33
N ALA A 373 7.55 -8.54 22.57
CA ALA A 373 6.12 -8.61 22.26
C ALA A 373 5.31 -7.53 23.00
N ALA A 374 5.61 -7.29 24.28
CA ALA A 374 4.95 -6.25 25.08
C ALA A 374 5.24 -4.84 24.57
N ALA A 375 6.47 -4.54 24.17
CA ALA A 375 6.86 -3.24 23.60
C ALA A 375 6.15 -2.99 22.27
N LEU A 376 6.08 -3.99 21.39
CA LEU A 376 5.37 -3.90 20.12
C LEU A 376 3.86 -3.75 20.33
N ALA A 377 3.26 -4.50 21.26
CA ALA A 377 1.87 -4.33 21.65
C ALA A 377 1.58 -2.94 22.22
N ALA A 378 2.51 -2.35 22.96
CA ALA A 378 2.38 -0.97 23.43
C ALA A 378 2.41 0.04 22.27
N SER A 379 3.19 -0.23 21.23
CA SER A 379 3.21 0.59 20.01
C SER A 379 1.90 0.49 19.23
N LEU A 380 1.39 -0.72 19.02
CA LEU A 380 0.09 -0.97 18.38
C LEU A 380 -1.08 -0.33 19.14
N ALA A 381 -1.03 -0.30 20.47
CA ALA A 381 -2.08 0.32 21.30
C ALA A 381 -2.18 1.86 21.10
N ARG A 382 -1.12 2.51 20.61
CA ARG A 382 -1.12 3.94 20.30
C ARG A 382 -1.69 4.28 18.94
N GLU A 383 -1.88 3.25 18.08
CA GLU A 383 -2.51 3.45 16.77
C GLU A 383 -4.00 3.81 16.93
N PRO A 384 -4.52 4.73 16.12
CA PRO A 384 -5.91 5.16 16.22
C PRO A 384 -6.90 4.10 15.71
N LEU A 385 -6.46 3.13 14.92
CA LEU A 385 -7.32 2.13 14.31
C LEU A 385 -7.74 1.06 15.33
N VAL A 386 -9.02 0.69 15.29
CA VAL A 386 -9.61 -0.24 16.26
C VAL A 386 -8.96 -1.61 16.19
N HIS A 387 -8.68 -2.12 14.98
CA HIS A 387 -8.03 -3.43 14.80
C HIS A 387 -6.59 -3.46 15.35
N ALA A 388 -5.85 -2.36 15.28
CA ALA A 388 -4.52 -2.30 15.89
C ALA A 388 -4.59 -2.39 17.42
N ARG A 389 -5.58 -1.74 18.02
CA ARG A 389 -5.86 -1.86 19.47
C ARG A 389 -6.36 -3.25 19.84
N ALA A 390 -7.11 -3.91 18.95
CA ALA A 390 -7.53 -5.30 19.12
C ALA A 390 -6.30 -6.24 19.14
N ALA A 391 -5.40 -6.11 18.17
CA ALA A 391 -4.15 -6.86 18.12
C ALA A 391 -3.28 -6.59 19.36
N ALA A 392 -3.17 -5.33 19.78
CA ALA A 392 -2.44 -4.96 20.99
C ALA A 392 -3.01 -5.63 22.26
N ALA A 393 -4.35 -5.69 22.38
CA ALA A 393 -5.03 -6.35 23.49
C ALA A 393 -4.78 -7.87 23.49
N ALA A 394 -4.87 -8.51 22.32
CA ALA A 394 -4.59 -9.94 22.16
C ALA A 394 -3.13 -10.28 22.50
N LEU A 395 -2.17 -9.49 22.02
CA LEU A 395 -0.75 -9.68 22.30
C LEU A 395 -0.42 -9.50 23.78
N ARG A 396 -0.97 -8.48 24.44
CA ARG A 396 -0.81 -8.29 25.89
C ARG A 396 -1.42 -9.43 26.68
N ALA A 397 -2.57 -9.94 26.25
CA ALA A 397 -3.20 -11.10 26.86
C ALA A 397 -2.32 -12.35 26.74
N GLY A 398 -1.73 -12.60 25.56
CA GLY A 398 -0.77 -13.69 25.37
C GLY A 398 0.51 -13.54 26.21
N VAL A 399 1.03 -12.33 26.39
CA VAL A 399 2.15 -12.06 27.31
C VAL A 399 1.75 -12.37 28.75
N ALA A 400 0.58 -11.93 29.21
CA ALA A 400 0.07 -12.19 30.54
C ALA A 400 -0.16 -13.71 30.78
N GLU A 401 -0.69 -14.41 29.80
CA GLU A 401 -0.86 -15.86 29.82
C GLU A 401 0.46 -16.58 30.04
N LEU A 402 1.50 -16.23 29.26
CA LEU A 402 2.83 -16.81 29.38
C LEU A 402 3.54 -16.46 30.69
N ARG A 403 3.11 -15.41 31.38
CA ARG A 403 3.59 -15.06 32.75
C ARG A 403 2.80 -15.75 33.86
N GLY A 404 1.74 -16.50 33.51
CA GLY A 404 0.85 -17.12 34.52
C GLY A 404 -0.20 -16.18 35.09
N GLU A 405 -0.34 -14.96 34.55
CA GLU A 405 -1.29 -13.94 34.99
C GLU A 405 -2.70 -14.21 34.40
N ARG A 406 -3.27 -15.39 34.72
CA ARG A 406 -4.54 -15.87 34.12
C ARG A 406 -5.70 -14.82 34.12
N PRO A 407 -5.97 -14.10 35.25
CA PRO A 407 -7.06 -13.12 35.22
C PRO A 407 -6.83 -11.95 34.24
N ALA A 408 -5.59 -11.47 34.12
CA ALA A 408 -5.22 -10.43 33.17
C ALA A 408 -5.33 -10.93 31.73
N ALA A 409 -4.87 -12.13 31.43
CA ALA A 409 -4.98 -12.78 30.12
C ALA A 409 -6.45 -12.92 29.69
N ARG A 410 -7.34 -13.41 30.57
CA ARG A 410 -8.78 -13.55 30.28
C ARG A 410 -9.43 -12.21 29.95
N ARG A 411 -9.22 -11.17 30.77
CA ARG A 411 -9.73 -9.83 30.47
C ARG A 411 -9.21 -9.28 29.14
N GLY A 412 -7.92 -9.49 28.87
CA GLY A 412 -7.29 -9.04 27.64
C GLY A 412 -7.86 -9.71 26.39
N PHE A 413 -8.04 -11.04 26.40
CA PHE A 413 -8.63 -11.77 25.27
C PHE A 413 -10.12 -11.43 25.07
N ALA A 414 -10.90 -11.26 26.15
CA ALA A 414 -12.27 -10.79 26.04
C ALA A 414 -12.33 -9.42 25.35
N ARG A 415 -11.51 -8.48 25.79
CA ARG A 415 -11.41 -7.14 25.18
C ARG A 415 -10.96 -7.18 23.72
N ALA A 416 -9.98 -8.02 23.38
CA ALA A 416 -9.53 -8.19 22.01
C ALA A 416 -10.65 -8.73 21.11
N THR A 417 -11.45 -9.70 21.60
CA THR A 417 -12.60 -10.25 20.88
C THR A 417 -13.61 -9.17 20.53
N GLU A 418 -13.99 -8.32 21.50
CA GLU A 418 -14.89 -7.19 21.28
C GLU A 418 -14.36 -6.22 20.20
N LEU A 419 -13.08 -5.86 20.30
CA LEU A 419 -12.46 -4.90 19.39
C LEU A 419 -12.31 -5.48 17.96
N PHE A 420 -12.03 -6.78 17.80
CA PHE A 420 -12.01 -7.42 16.49
C PHE A 420 -13.40 -7.47 15.87
N HIS A 421 -14.45 -7.75 16.65
CA HIS A 421 -15.84 -7.64 16.17
C HIS A 421 -16.17 -6.19 15.74
N ALA A 422 -15.79 -5.21 16.54
CA ALA A 422 -15.99 -3.80 16.21
C ALA A 422 -15.20 -3.33 14.99
N SER A 423 -14.20 -4.10 14.56
CA SER A 423 -13.37 -3.85 13.36
C SER A 423 -13.83 -4.67 12.15
N ASP A 424 -14.93 -5.39 12.24
CA ASP A 424 -15.43 -6.29 11.20
C ASP A 424 -14.39 -7.38 10.82
N MET A 425 -13.74 -7.97 11.82
CA MET A 425 -12.71 -9.01 11.68
C MET A 425 -13.14 -10.31 12.41
N PRO A 426 -14.20 -11.01 11.92
CA PRO A 426 -14.82 -12.11 12.64
C PRO A 426 -13.90 -13.32 12.83
N VAL A 427 -13.02 -13.61 11.88
CA VAL A 427 -12.06 -14.72 11.96
C VAL A 427 -11.06 -14.47 13.09
N HIS A 428 -10.51 -13.26 13.19
CA HIS A 428 -9.61 -12.88 14.27
C HIS A 428 -10.31 -12.93 15.63
N ALA A 429 -11.54 -12.43 15.71
CA ALA A 429 -12.37 -12.53 16.93
C ALA A 429 -12.60 -13.98 17.34
N ALA A 430 -12.89 -14.88 16.39
CA ALA A 430 -13.10 -16.31 16.64
C ALA A 430 -11.82 -16.98 17.13
N CYS A 431 -10.64 -16.65 16.57
CA CYS A 431 -9.35 -17.18 17.03
C CYS A 431 -9.05 -16.78 18.47
N VAL A 432 -9.25 -15.50 18.80
CA VAL A 432 -9.02 -14.98 20.16
C VAL A 432 -10.01 -15.59 21.16
N ARG A 433 -11.28 -15.75 20.77
CA ARG A 433 -12.32 -16.38 21.59
C ARG A 433 -12.00 -17.86 21.92
N ARG A 434 -11.45 -18.61 20.95
CA ARG A 434 -10.96 -19.99 21.21
C ARG A 434 -9.87 -20.00 22.26
N ARG A 435 -8.93 -19.04 22.21
CA ARG A 435 -7.87 -18.92 23.21
C ARG A 435 -8.44 -18.57 24.59
N LEU A 436 -9.41 -17.67 24.65
CA LEU A 436 -10.12 -17.31 25.88
C LEU A 436 -10.82 -18.52 26.52
N ALA A 437 -11.49 -19.34 25.69
CA ALA A 437 -12.15 -20.55 26.16
C ALA A 437 -11.14 -21.57 26.74
N ALA A 438 -9.98 -21.75 26.12
CA ALA A 438 -8.94 -22.63 26.61
C ALA A 438 -8.33 -22.21 27.98
N LEU A 439 -8.46 -20.93 28.38
CA LEU A 439 -8.07 -20.45 29.70
C LEU A 439 -9.16 -20.66 30.77
N ALA A 440 -10.34 -21.10 30.40
CA ALA A 440 -11.43 -21.36 31.35
C ALA A 440 -11.38 -22.80 31.90
N CYS A 441 -10.73 -23.69 31.16
CA CYS A 441 -10.37 -25.03 31.58
C CYS A 441 -9.03 -25.04 32.32
#